data_c0d06eb7dd9a45fef8d12b7cd060cdcc
#
_entry.id   c0d06eb7dd9a45fef8d12b7cd060cdcc
#
_cell.length_a   1.000
_cell.length_b   1.000
_cell.length_c   1.000
_cell.angle_alpha   90.00
_cell.angle_beta   90.00
_cell.angle_gamma   90.00
#
_symmetry.space_group_name_H-M   'P 1'
#
loop_
_entity.id
_entity.type
_entity.pdbx_description
1 polymer ?
#
loop_
_entity_poly.entity_id
_entity_poly.type
_entity_poly.pdbx_seq_one_letter_code
_entity_poly.pdbx_strand_id
1 'polypeptide(L)'
;MWRLSSEITIGGKRFRAVNGVQIKRSINELMGTATIRIPVTALLKQKGSPPTKVQTAQAIAVGDSVLIRLGYDGKLQTEFTGYVKTINLKTPVEIECEDEFYQCRRRKITLSGTTTLADVLAKCGLKVAYAETLTLKNFVQKDRSVAFVLSKLKTDYGLSVFFDLQGRIYACRPYKVVGDTVKYRLRYNVINDDSLQYQNRDDVKIEIKAVCFKKDGTKVEATKGDKDGTTKTLYFYDVENMAELATLAERELQRYSYDGYTGQIETFLAPYAAPAMAADIADKVYPQRDGRYYIESVETTFGTGGGRRKVEIGIKI
;
A
#
# COMPACT_ATOMS: atom_id res chain seq x y z
N MET A 1 -1.23 -30.24 10.16
CA MET A 1 -2.37 -29.32 9.90
C MET A 1 -2.04 -27.99 10.52
N TRP A 2 -2.04 -26.89 9.79
CA TRP A 2 -1.72 -25.56 10.32
C TRP A 2 -2.95 -24.96 11.00
N ARG A 3 -2.79 -24.53 12.25
CA ARG A 3 -3.86 -23.89 13.03
C ARG A 3 -3.80 -22.39 12.82
N LEU A 4 -4.88 -21.81 12.28
CA LEU A 4 -5.01 -20.35 12.18
C LEU A 4 -4.92 -19.68 13.55
N SER A 5 -4.17 -18.61 13.62
CA SER A 5 -3.97 -17.84 14.84
C SER A 5 -4.11 -16.35 14.56
N SER A 6 -4.82 -15.64 15.44
CA SER A 6 -5.00 -14.19 15.36
C SER A 6 -4.87 -13.54 16.72
N GLU A 7 -4.38 -12.33 16.74
CA GLU A 7 -4.40 -11.44 17.88
C GLU A 7 -4.70 -10.03 17.39
N ILE A 8 -5.83 -9.49 17.80
CA ILE A 8 -6.25 -8.14 17.43
C ILE A 8 -6.36 -7.31 18.70
N THR A 9 -5.70 -6.17 18.70
CA THR A 9 -5.77 -5.20 19.81
C THR A 9 -6.48 -3.95 19.32
N ILE A 10 -7.54 -3.52 20.00
CA ILE A 10 -8.31 -2.32 19.72
C ILE A 10 -8.47 -1.53 21.01
N GLY A 11 -8.02 -0.28 21.05
CA GLY A 11 -8.09 0.56 22.25
C GLY A 11 -7.46 -0.10 23.49
N GLY A 12 -6.37 -0.87 23.31
CA GLY A 12 -5.70 -1.63 24.36
C GLY A 12 -6.40 -2.96 24.75
N LYS A 13 -7.59 -3.25 24.22
CA LYS A 13 -8.32 -4.51 24.47
C LYS A 13 -7.94 -5.56 23.44
N ARG A 14 -7.62 -6.77 23.90
CA ARG A 14 -7.17 -7.87 23.05
C ARG A 14 -8.30 -8.85 22.71
N PHE A 15 -8.50 -9.08 21.41
CA PHE A 15 -9.44 -10.04 20.86
C PHE A 15 -8.67 -11.20 20.23
N ARG A 16 -8.96 -12.43 20.64
CA ARG A 16 -8.32 -13.64 20.12
C ARG A 16 -9.19 -14.44 19.15
N ALA A 17 -10.50 -14.21 19.22
CA ALA A 17 -11.46 -14.84 18.33
C ALA A 17 -12.16 -13.77 17.50
N VAL A 18 -12.10 -13.92 16.18
CA VAL A 18 -12.73 -13.04 15.21
C VAL A 18 -13.42 -13.88 14.15
N ASN A 19 -14.49 -13.37 13.58
CA ASN A 19 -15.21 -14.02 12.48
C ASN A 19 -14.46 -13.85 11.15
N GLY A 20 -13.77 -12.72 10.99
CA GLY A 20 -12.99 -12.48 9.81
C GLY A 20 -12.23 -11.16 9.86
N VAL A 21 -11.18 -11.09 9.05
CA VAL A 21 -10.38 -9.87 8.82
C VAL A 21 -10.12 -9.76 7.33
N GLN A 22 -10.22 -8.56 6.80
CA GLN A 22 -9.78 -8.21 5.45
C GLN A 22 -8.90 -6.98 5.54
N ILE A 23 -7.71 -7.02 4.97
CA ILE A 23 -6.74 -5.91 4.99
C ILE A 23 -6.36 -5.63 3.55
N LYS A 24 -6.35 -4.36 3.16
CA LYS A 24 -5.88 -3.91 1.84
C LYS A 24 -4.81 -2.84 2.01
N ARG A 25 -3.68 -3.04 1.37
CA ARG A 25 -2.57 -2.08 1.35
C ARG A 25 -2.00 -1.99 -0.05
N SER A 26 -1.68 -0.77 -0.52
CA SER A 26 -1.15 -0.53 -1.86
C SER A 26 -0.23 0.69 -1.87
N ILE A 27 0.76 0.71 -2.77
CA ILE A 27 1.53 1.93 -3.08
C ILE A 27 0.72 2.92 -3.91
N ASN A 28 -0.34 2.44 -4.56
CA ASN A 28 -1.21 3.22 -5.43
C ASN A 28 -2.36 3.88 -4.67
N GLU A 29 -2.54 3.56 -3.37
CA GLU A 29 -3.57 4.15 -2.52
C GLU A 29 -2.92 4.96 -1.38
N LEU A 30 -3.59 6.07 -1.02
CA LEU A 30 -3.12 6.95 0.07
C LEU A 30 -3.26 6.31 1.45
N MET A 31 -4.14 5.32 1.57
CA MET A 31 -4.48 4.71 2.84
C MET A 31 -4.51 3.19 2.73
N GLY A 32 -3.96 2.53 3.72
CA GLY A 32 -4.25 1.14 4.01
C GLY A 32 -5.55 1.02 4.80
N THR A 33 -6.33 -0.01 4.53
CA THR A 33 -7.62 -0.25 5.19
C THR A 33 -7.67 -1.65 5.79
N ALA A 34 -8.42 -1.79 6.88
CA ALA A 34 -8.78 -3.09 7.42
C ALA A 34 -10.25 -3.13 7.83
N THR A 35 -10.89 -4.27 7.58
CA THR A 35 -12.24 -4.58 8.06
C THR A 35 -12.14 -5.78 8.99
N ILE A 36 -12.61 -5.61 10.24
CA ILE A 36 -12.59 -6.65 11.27
C ILE A 36 -14.03 -7.01 11.59
N ARG A 37 -14.36 -8.31 11.57
CA ARG A 37 -15.66 -8.83 11.97
C ARG A 37 -15.51 -9.60 13.27
N ILE A 38 -16.20 -9.13 14.33
CA ILE A 38 -16.11 -9.67 15.69
C ILE A 38 -17.54 -10.03 16.17
N PRO A 39 -17.70 -11.07 17.00
CA PRO A 39 -19.02 -11.40 17.60
C PRO A 39 -19.62 -10.21 18.31
N VAL A 40 -20.96 -10.09 18.28
CA VAL A 40 -21.71 -9.00 18.93
C VAL A 40 -21.41 -8.92 20.42
N THR A 41 -21.15 -10.07 21.05
CA THR A 41 -20.78 -10.14 22.47
C THR A 41 -19.42 -10.80 22.66
N ALA A 42 -18.63 -10.25 23.55
CA ALA A 42 -17.31 -10.75 23.93
C ALA A 42 -17.19 -10.95 25.44
N LEU A 43 -16.29 -11.81 25.87
CA LEU A 43 -15.91 -11.96 27.28
C LEU A 43 -14.67 -11.08 27.54
N LEU A 44 -14.86 -10.01 28.31
CA LEU A 44 -13.77 -9.15 28.76
C LEU A 44 -13.15 -9.76 30.02
N LYS A 45 -11.86 -10.11 29.93
CA LYS A 45 -11.08 -10.57 31.09
C LYS A 45 -10.23 -9.42 31.61
N GLN A 46 -10.42 -9.06 32.86
CA GLN A 46 -9.57 -8.13 33.59
C GLN A 46 -8.76 -8.90 34.63
N LYS A 47 -7.52 -8.45 34.91
CA LYS A 47 -6.67 -9.09 35.92
C LYS A 47 -7.35 -8.98 37.30
N GLY A 48 -7.55 -10.10 37.97
CA GLY A 48 -8.16 -10.14 39.30
C GLY A 48 -9.69 -10.12 39.35
N SER A 49 -10.36 -10.15 38.17
CA SER A 49 -11.84 -10.19 38.13
C SER A 49 -12.33 -11.35 37.25
N PRO A 50 -13.53 -11.90 37.54
CA PRO A 50 -14.14 -12.89 36.67
C PRO A 50 -14.45 -12.29 35.29
N PRO A 51 -14.45 -13.11 34.22
CA PRO A 51 -14.79 -12.63 32.89
C PRO A 51 -16.21 -12.05 32.85
N THR A 52 -16.33 -10.84 32.32
CA THR A 52 -17.64 -10.16 32.18
C THR A 52 -18.08 -10.18 30.74
N LYS A 53 -19.33 -10.53 30.47
CA LYS A 53 -19.93 -10.45 29.13
C LYS A 53 -20.22 -8.99 28.78
N VAL A 54 -19.67 -8.52 27.66
CA VAL A 54 -19.86 -7.14 27.19
C VAL A 54 -20.34 -7.12 25.75
N GLN A 55 -21.07 -6.08 25.38
CA GLN A 55 -21.37 -5.78 23.99
C GLN A 55 -20.09 -5.27 23.33
N THR A 56 -19.62 -5.94 22.28
CA THR A 56 -18.35 -5.62 21.60
C THR A 56 -18.31 -4.17 21.13
N ALA A 57 -19.40 -3.69 20.53
CA ALA A 57 -19.48 -2.32 20.03
C ALA A 57 -19.39 -1.24 21.13
N GLN A 58 -19.83 -1.54 22.36
CA GLN A 58 -19.70 -0.61 23.49
C GLN A 58 -18.28 -0.59 24.08
N ALA A 59 -17.51 -1.63 23.82
CA ALA A 59 -16.13 -1.74 24.30
C ALA A 59 -15.10 -1.04 23.39
N ILE A 60 -15.51 -0.54 22.24
CA ILE A 60 -14.64 0.03 21.19
C ILE A 60 -15.16 1.41 20.81
N ALA A 61 -14.25 2.36 20.58
CA ALA A 61 -14.59 3.71 20.16
C ALA A 61 -13.93 4.06 18.79
N VAL A 62 -14.59 4.94 18.05
CA VAL A 62 -13.98 5.55 16.85
C VAL A 62 -12.74 6.33 17.25
N GLY A 63 -11.62 6.09 16.58
CA GLY A 63 -10.31 6.65 16.92
C GLY A 63 -9.44 5.77 17.82
N ASP A 64 -9.98 4.66 18.34
CA ASP A 64 -9.15 3.67 19.05
C ASP A 64 -8.05 3.13 18.15
N SER A 65 -6.84 2.96 18.71
CA SER A 65 -5.73 2.34 18.00
C SER A 65 -6.00 0.87 17.70
N VAL A 66 -5.56 0.42 16.53
CA VAL A 66 -5.74 -0.96 16.05
C VAL A 66 -4.40 -1.58 15.70
N LEU A 67 -4.16 -2.79 16.21
CA LEU A 67 -3.05 -3.66 15.82
C LEU A 67 -3.63 -5.03 15.46
N ILE A 68 -3.37 -5.48 14.23
CA ILE A 68 -3.79 -6.80 13.72
C ILE A 68 -2.56 -7.66 13.50
N ARG A 69 -2.53 -8.82 14.14
CA ARG A 69 -1.49 -9.84 13.99
C ARG A 69 -2.14 -11.16 13.59
N LEU A 70 -1.69 -11.73 12.49
CA LEU A 70 -2.23 -12.97 11.93
C LEU A 70 -1.11 -13.97 11.65
N GLY A 71 -1.44 -15.24 11.60
CA GLY A 71 -0.46 -16.29 11.28
C GLY A 71 -0.98 -17.69 11.55
N TYR A 72 -0.02 -18.60 11.73
CA TYR A 72 -0.27 -20.03 11.98
C TYR A 72 0.45 -20.48 13.24
N ASP A 73 -0.16 -21.44 13.97
CA ASP A 73 0.45 -22.13 15.11
C ASP A 73 1.02 -21.18 16.19
N GLY A 74 0.37 -20.03 16.38
CA GLY A 74 0.80 -19.00 17.33
C GLY A 74 1.95 -18.11 16.84
N LYS A 75 2.54 -18.38 15.69
CA LYS A 75 3.53 -17.50 15.05
C LYS A 75 2.79 -16.38 14.31
N LEU A 76 2.74 -15.22 14.94
CA LEU A 76 1.97 -14.07 14.46
C LEU A 76 2.85 -13.02 13.81
N GLN A 77 2.45 -12.57 12.62
CA GLN A 77 3.04 -11.45 11.91
C GLN A 77 2.11 -10.24 12.02
N THR A 78 2.66 -9.04 12.21
CA THR A 78 1.88 -7.81 12.12
C THR A 78 1.46 -7.57 10.67
N GLU A 79 0.15 -7.46 10.46
CA GLU A 79 -0.45 -7.26 9.13
C GLU A 79 -1.00 -5.86 8.95
N PHE A 80 -1.44 -5.22 10.06
CA PHE A 80 -2.02 -3.88 10.01
C PHE A 80 -1.83 -3.14 11.34
N THR A 81 -1.58 -1.84 11.23
CA THR A 81 -1.62 -0.87 12.32
C THR A 81 -2.43 0.35 11.86
N GLY A 82 -3.24 0.90 12.74
CA GLY A 82 -4.06 2.06 12.40
C GLY A 82 -5.07 2.41 13.48
N TYR A 83 -6.23 2.89 13.05
CA TYR A 83 -7.28 3.43 13.93
C TYR A 83 -8.66 2.99 13.47
N VAL A 84 -9.59 2.84 14.41
CA VAL A 84 -11.00 2.60 14.13
C VAL A 84 -11.60 3.82 13.45
N LYS A 85 -12.14 3.63 12.24
CA LYS A 85 -12.84 4.67 11.48
C LYS A 85 -14.33 4.65 11.73
N THR A 86 -14.94 3.46 11.64
CA THR A 86 -16.38 3.26 11.72
C THR A 86 -16.70 1.95 12.44
N ILE A 87 -17.77 1.95 13.22
CA ILE A 87 -18.30 0.76 13.87
C ILE A 87 -19.72 0.54 13.34
N ASN A 88 -19.89 -0.51 12.54
CA ASN A 88 -21.16 -0.89 11.96
C ASN A 88 -21.85 -1.95 12.84
N LEU A 89 -23.01 -1.64 13.37
CA LEU A 89 -23.79 -2.50 14.26
C LEU A 89 -24.52 -3.59 13.48
N LYS A 90 -23.75 -4.50 12.90
CA LYS A 90 -24.22 -5.68 12.17
C LYS A 90 -24.01 -6.94 13.02
N THR A 91 -24.42 -8.07 12.52
CA THR A 91 -24.15 -9.39 13.14
C THR A 91 -23.37 -10.24 12.11
N PRO A 92 -22.07 -10.44 12.33
CA PRO A 92 -21.17 -9.90 13.37
C PRO A 92 -20.96 -8.38 13.28
N VAL A 93 -20.49 -7.75 14.37
CA VAL A 93 -20.09 -6.33 14.37
C VAL A 93 -18.94 -6.16 13.38
N GLU A 94 -19.07 -5.18 12.51
CA GLU A 94 -18.06 -4.84 11.50
C GLU A 94 -17.36 -3.53 11.85
N ILE A 95 -16.04 -3.58 11.97
CA ILE A 95 -15.19 -2.45 12.35
C ILE A 95 -14.32 -2.12 11.17
N GLU A 96 -14.50 -0.92 10.61
CA GLU A 96 -13.64 -0.40 9.54
C GLU A 96 -12.50 0.42 10.15
N CYS A 97 -11.29 0.18 9.66
CA CYS A 97 -10.07 0.80 10.14
C CYS A 97 -9.30 1.42 8.98
N GLU A 98 -8.59 2.51 9.27
CA GLU A 98 -7.61 3.13 8.38
C GLU A 98 -6.25 3.20 9.09
N ASP A 99 -5.18 3.18 8.32
CA ASP A 99 -3.82 3.36 8.82
C ASP A 99 -3.57 4.79 9.36
N GLU A 100 -2.33 5.27 9.38
CA GLU A 100 -1.99 6.62 9.86
C GLU A 100 -2.68 7.74 9.07
N PHE A 101 -3.21 7.45 7.87
CA PHE A 101 -3.99 8.41 7.08
C PHE A 101 -5.25 8.89 7.81
N TYR A 102 -5.81 8.09 8.73
CA TYR A 102 -6.90 8.49 9.61
C TYR A 102 -6.57 9.78 10.38
N GLN A 103 -5.35 9.89 10.91
CA GLN A 103 -4.90 11.08 11.63
C GLN A 103 -4.67 12.27 10.70
N CYS A 104 -4.25 12.01 9.45
CA CYS A 104 -4.04 13.05 8.44
C CYS A 104 -5.33 13.81 8.08
N ARG A 105 -6.48 13.17 8.19
CA ARG A 105 -7.79 13.84 7.94
C ARG A 105 -8.17 14.84 9.02
N ARG A 106 -7.67 14.65 10.25
CA ARG A 106 -8.03 15.44 11.42
C ARG A 106 -7.08 16.60 11.68
N ARG A 107 -5.86 16.50 11.20
CA ARG A 107 -4.86 17.56 11.35
C ARG A 107 -4.97 18.56 10.21
N LYS A 108 -5.02 19.86 10.53
CA LYS A 108 -5.01 20.95 9.57
C LYS A 108 -3.66 21.65 9.56
N ILE A 109 -3.30 22.21 8.40
CA ILE A 109 -2.01 22.84 8.17
C ILE A 109 -2.16 24.04 7.24
N THR A 110 -1.28 25.03 7.43
CA THR A 110 -1.06 26.13 6.50
C THR A 110 0.38 26.08 6.00
N LEU A 111 0.53 26.05 4.67
CA LEU A 111 1.80 26.06 3.95
C LEU A 111 1.81 27.26 3.01
N SER A 112 2.96 27.92 2.89
CA SER A 112 3.14 29.07 2.01
C SER A 112 4.51 29.08 1.36
N GLY A 113 4.55 29.51 0.11
CA GLY A 113 5.78 29.74 -0.64
C GLY A 113 6.40 28.49 -1.26
N THR A 114 7.70 28.62 -1.55
CA THR A 114 8.52 27.54 -2.08
C THR A 114 9.12 26.75 -0.92
N THR A 115 9.03 25.44 -0.96
CA THR A 115 9.46 24.54 0.13
C THR A 115 9.90 23.20 -0.44
N THR A 116 10.60 22.39 0.35
CA THR A 116 10.94 21.03 -0.06
C THR A 116 9.82 20.04 0.32
N LEU A 117 9.74 18.90 -0.37
CA LEU A 117 8.83 17.84 0.02
C LEU A 117 9.06 17.38 1.48
N ALA A 118 10.33 17.24 1.86
CA ALA A 118 10.69 16.84 3.22
C ALA A 118 10.16 17.83 4.28
N ASP A 119 10.28 19.14 4.02
CA ASP A 119 9.76 20.19 4.91
C ASP A 119 8.23 20.15 5.01
N VAL A 120 7.55 19.91 3.89
CA VAL A 120 6.08 19.74 3.90
C VAL A 120 5.67 18.58 4.78
N LEU A 121 6.30 17.42 4.61
CA LEU A 121 5.98 16.23 5.41
C LEU A 121 6.31 16.44 6.90
N ALA A 122 7.42 17.12 7.22
CA ALA A 122 7.79 17.48 8.58
C ALA A 122 6.77 18.43 9.21
N LYS A 123 6.36 19.48 8.49
CA LYS A 123 5.30 20.41 8.94
C LYS A 123 3.95 19.72 9.11
N CYS A 124 3.66 18.68 8.32
CA CYS A 124 2.50 17.82 8.52
C CYS A 124 2.59 16.95 9.80
N GLY A 125 3.71 16.97 10.52
CA GLY A 125 3.94 16.16 11.72
C GLY A 125 4.01 14.66 11.42
N LEU A 126 4.48 14.29 10.22
CA LEU A 126 4.58 12.91 9.77
C LEU A 126 5.98 12.34 10.02
N LYS A 127 6.04 11.09 10.43
CA LYS A 127 7.30 10.33 10.49
C LYS A 127 7.66 9.89 9.08
N VAL A 128 8.77 10.39 8.54
CA VAL A 128 9.18 10.10 7.17
C VAL A 128 10.07 8.87 7.13
N ALA A 129 9.71 7.88 6.33
CA ALA A 129 10.57 6.75 5.98
C ALA A 129 11.41 7.07 4.73
N TYR A 130 10.77 7.66 3.72
CA TYR A 130 11.43 8.12 2.51
C TYR A 130 10.66 9.30 1.89
N ALA A 131 11.38 10.33 1.47
CA ALA A 131 10.85 11.44 0.68
C ALA A 131 11.73 11.66 -0.55
N GLU A 132 11.11 11.81 -1.72
CA GLU A 132 11.82 12.20 -2.95
C GLU A 132 12.46 13.57 -2.76
N THR A 133 13.63 13.77 -3.34
CA THR A 133 14.25 15.10 -3.39
C THR A 133 13.49 15.96 -4.38
N LEU A 134 12.63 16.84 -3.86
CA LEU A 134 11.72 17.64 -4.66
C LEU A 134 11.50 19.00 -4.02
N THR A 135 11.65 20.06 -4.83
CA THR A 135 11.27 21.42 -4.45
C THR A 135 9.88 21.75 -4.99
N LEU A 136 8.98 22.08 -4.08
CA LEU A 136 7.60 22.44 -4.36
C LEU A 136 7.52 23.97 -4.47
N LYS A 137 7.35 24.50 -5.68
CA LYS A 137 7.24 25.95 -5.91
C LYS A 137 5.83 26.43 -5.75
N ASN A 138 5.65 27.58 -5.12
CA ASN A 138 4.34 28.20 -4.90
C ASN A 138 3.32 27.24 -4.30
N PHE A 139 3.79 26.34 -3.42
CA PHE A 139 2.94 25.33 -2.77
C PHE A 139 2.17 25.97 -1.61
N VAL A 140 1.12 26.70 -1.95
CA VAL A 140 0.29 27.43 -0.97
C VAL A 140 -0.91 26.59 -0.60
N GLN A 141 -1.06 26.29 0.68
CA GLN A 141 -2.19 25.56 1.24
C GLN A 141 -2.64 26.29 2.52
N LYS A 142 -3.86 26.86 2.52
CA LYS A 142 -4.40 27.58 3.68
C LYS A 142 -5.47 26.75 4.37
N ASP A 143 -5.28 26.46 5.65
CA ASP A 143 -6.22 25.72 6.51
C ASP A 143 -6.75 24.43 5.85
N ARG A 144 -5.85 23.63 5.26
CA ARG A 144 -6.19 22.36 4.61
C ARG A 144 -5.83 21.17 5.52
N SER A 145 -6.60 20.08 5.40
CA SER A 145 -6.23 18.84 6.08
C SER A 145 -4.91 18.29 5.51
N VAL A 146 -4.13 17.62 6.36
CA VAL A 146 -2.92 16.92 5.89
C VAL A 146 -3.27 15.90 4.81
N ALA A 147 -4.40 15.20 4.92
CA ALA A 147 -4.89 14.28 3.91
C ALA A 147 -5.06 14.95 2.53
N PHE A 148 -5.60 16.17 2.49
CA PHE A 148 -5.72 16.95 1.25
C PHE A 148 -4.33 17.27 0.66
N VAL A 149 -3.37 17.66 1.51
CA VAL A 149 -1.99 17.94 1.07
C VAL A 149 -1.35 16.69 0.47
N LEU A 150 -1.49 15.54 1.11
CA LEU A 150 -0.98 14.27 0.60
C LEU A 150 -1.64 13.84 -0.72
N SER A 151 -2.97 14.05 -0.82
CA SER A 151 -3.69 13.81 -2.07
C SER A 151 -3.16 14.69 -3.20
N LYS A 152 -2.90 15.96 -2.92
CA LYS A 152 -2.34 16.90 -3.90
C LYS A 152 -0.93 16.52 -4.33
N LEU A 153 -0.08 16.05 -3.42
CA LEU A 153 1.24 15.51 -3.75
C LEU A 153 1.14 14.31 -4.69
N LYS A 154 0.18 13.43 -4.46
CA LYS A 154 -0.08 12.29 -5.35
C LYS A 154 -0.57 12.72 -6.72
N THR A 155 -1.60 13.60 -6.79
CA THR A 155 -2.26 13.95 -8.06
C THR A 155 -1.44 14.91 -8.91
N ASP A 156 -0.87 15.96 -8.30
CA ASP A 156 -0.20 17.03 -9.03
C ASP A 156 1.27 16.70 -9.33
N TYR A 157 1.89 15.88 -8.49
CA TYR A 157 3.30 15.51 -8.63
C TYR A 157 3.52 14.03 -8.96
N GLY A 158 2.46 13.22 -9.09
CA GLY A 158 2.53 11.82 -9.45
C GLY A 158 3.31 10.95 -8.47
N LEU A 159 3.35 11.33 -7.20
CA LEU A 159 4.04 10.57 -6.17
C LEU A 159 3.20 9.37 -5.71
N SER A 160 3.84 8.25 -5.48
CA SER A 160 3.32 7.21 -4.61
C SER A 160 3.44 7.69 -3.17
N VAL A 161 2.30 7.79 -2.49
CA VAL A 161 2.23 8.24 -1.10
C VAL A 161 1.48 7.18 -0.30
N PHE A 162 2.16 6.52 0.63
CA PHE A 162 1.61 5.43 1.43
C PHE A 162 2.30 5.32 2.78
N PHE A 163 1.71 4.59 3.72
CA PHE A 163 2.27 4.35 5.05
C PHE A 163 2.74 2.91 5.24
N ASP A 164 3.81 2.74 6.01
CA ASP A 164 4.23 1.43 6.50
C ASP A 164 3.51 1.04 7.81
N LEU A 165 3.83 -0.16 8.32
CA LEU A 165 3.26 -0.65 9.57
C LEU A 165 3.74 0.09 10.83
N GLN A 166 4.78 0.90 10.71
CA GLN A 166 5.28 1.78 11.78
C GLN A 166 4.66 3.18 11.73
N GLY A 167 3.69 3.42 10.83
CA GLY A 167 3.06 4.71 10.61
C GLY A 167 4.01 5.75 10.00
N ARG A 168 5.08 5.29 9.30
CA ARG A 168 6.00 6.17 8.59
C ARG A 168 5.54 6.32 7.14
N ILE A 169 5.65 7.55 6.62
CA ILE A 169 5.23 7.87 5.25
C ILE A 169 6.37 7.65 4.25
N TYR A 170 6.00 7.11 3.11
CA TYR A 170 6.77 7.11 1.89
C TYR A 170 6.12 8.09 0.91
N ALA A 171 6.89 9.01 0.35
CA ALA A 171 6.46 9.94 -0.68
C ALA A 171 7.55 9.98 -1.77
N CYS A 172 7.39 9.19 -2.81
CA CYS A 172 8.41 8.96 -3.83
C CYS A 172 7.79 8.73 -5.22
N ARG A 173 8.63 8.77 -6.25
CA ARG A 173 8.21 8.28 -7.56
C ARG A 173 7.82 6.80 -7.47
N PRO A 174 6.82 6.36 -8.26
CA PRO A 174 6.44 4.94 -8.30
C PRO A 174 7.65 4.03 -8.49
N TYR A 175 7.68 2.89 -7.81
CA TYR A 175 8.72 1.85 -7.88
C TYR A 175 10.14 2.33 -7.49
N LYS A 176 10.29 3.48 -6.82
CA LYS A 176 11.59 4.01 -6.43
C LYS A 176 12.22 3.26 -5.27
N VAL A 177 11.40 2.90 -4.28
CA VAL A 177 11.85 2.19 -3.08
C VAL A 177 11.49 0.73 -3.20
N VAL A 178 12.47 -0.15 -3.03
CA VAL A 178 12.30 -1.60 -3.03
C VAL A 178 12.73 -2.11 -1.67
N GLY A 179 11.79 -2.73 -0.94
CA GLY A 179 12.03 -3.37 0.35
C GLY A 179 12.56 -4.81 0.21
N ASP A 180 12.28 -5.61 1.24
CA ASP A 180 12.70 -7.01 1.28
C ASP A 180 12.15 -7.83 0.10
N THR A 181 12.77 -8.96 -0.16
CA THR A 181 12.37 -9.88 -1.23
C THR A 181 11.64 -11.08 -0.67
N VAL A 182 10.48 -11.38 -1.24
CA VAL A 182 9.75 -12.62 -0.97
C VAL A 182 9.87 -13.57 -2.16
N LYS A 183 10.00 -14.89 -1.88
CA LYS A 183 10.19 -15.91 -2.91
C LYS A 183 8.91 -16.70 -3.11
N TYR A 184 8.40 -16.67 -4.34
CA TYR A 184 7.26 -17.45 -4.78
C TYR A 184 7.70 -18.51 -5.78
N ARG A 185 7.26 -19.74 -5.52
CA ARG A 185 7.46 -20.87 -6.43
C ARG A 185 6.11 -21.37 -6.85
N LEU A 186 5.78 -21.17 -8.12
CA LEU A 186 4.52 -21.61 -8.70
C LEU A 186 4.36 -23.12 -8.44
N ARG A 187 3.14 -23.55 -8.15
CA ARG A 187 2.78 -24.94 -7.81
C ARG A 187 3.46 -25.49 -6.54
N TYR A 188 4.04 -24.63 -5.69
CA TYR A 188 4.65 -25.03 -4.43
C TYR A 188 4.16 -24.22 -3.22
N ASN A 189 4.36 -22.90 -3.19
CA ASN A 189 3.87 -22.02 -2.13
C ASN A 189 2.89 -20.92 -2.63
N VAL A 190 2.45 -21.04 -3.85
CA VAL A 190 1.35 -20.29 -4.45
C VAL A 190 0.13 -21.22 -4.51
N ILE A 191 -1.02 -20.75 -4.02
CA ILE A 191 -2.27 -21.52 -3.98
C ILE A 191 -2.98 -21.43 -5.32
N ASN A 192 -3.03 -20.21 -5.86
CA ASN A 192 -3.69 -19.92 -7.13
C ASN A 192 -2.88 -18.86 -7.88
N ASP A 193 -2.61 -19.14 -9.15
CA ASP A 193 -1.91 -18.30 -10.12
C ASP A 193 -2.74 -18.04 -11.40
N ASP A 194 -4.05 -18.36 -11.39
CA ASP A 194 -4.93 -18.21 -12.56
C ASP A 194 -5.00 -16.77 -13.08
N SER A 195 -4.79 -15.80 -12.20
CA SER A 195 -4.76 -14.37 -12.56
C SER A 195 -3.36 -13.88 -12.95
N LEU A 196 -2.36 -14.77 -12.98
CA LEU A 196 -1.01 -14.47 -13.40
C LEU A 196 -0.89 -14.73 -14.90
N GLN A 197 -0.63 -13.69 -15.66
CA GLN A 197 -0.48 -13.78 -17.12
C GLN A 197 0.97 -13.51 -17.50
N TYR A 198 1.47 -14.24 -18.50
CA TYR A 198 2.76 -13.96 -19.10
C TYR A 198 2.57 -13.07 -20.32
N GLN A 199 3.20 -11.92 -20.31
CA GLN A 199 3.21 -10.99 -21.43
C GLN A 199 4.55 -11.05 -22.17
N ASN A 200 4.51 -10.88 -23.49
CA ASN A 200 5.70 -10.65 -24.28
C ASN A 200 5.87 -9.13 -24.47
N ARG A 201 7.09 -8.69 -24.45
CA ARG A 201 7.46 -7.28 -24.60
C ARG A 201 6.82 -6.62 -25.82
N ASP A 202 6.82 -7.34 -26.94
CA ASP A 202 6.34 -6.81 -28.22
C ASP A 202 4.81 -6.65 -28.28
N ASP A 203 4.07 -7.36 -27.39
CA ASP A 203 2.62 -7.27 -27.28
C ASP A 203 2.16 -6.13 -26.38
N VAL A 204 3.10 -5.51 -25.62
CA VAL A 204 2.78 -4.45 -24.64
C VAL A 204 2.65 -3.12 -25.37
N LYS A 205 1.40 -2.72 -25.65
CA LYS A 205 1.10 -1.40 -26.23
C LYS A 205 0.92 -0.37 -25.13
N ILE A 206 1.93 0.46 -24.94
CA ILE A 206 1.95 1.51 -23.91
C ILE A 206 2.56 2.80 -24.45
N GLU A 207 2.00 3.92 -24.03
CA GLU A 207 2.53 5.26 -24.24
C GLU A 207 2.98 5.86 -22.90
N ILE A 208 4.22 6.30 -22.81
CA ILE A 208 4.74 7.04 -21.66
C ILE A 208 4.67 8.53 -21.95
N LYS A 209 3.83 9.22 -21.18
CA LYS A 209 3.77 10.68 -21.15
C LYS A 209 4.61 11.19 -19.98
N ALA A 210 5.82 11.62 -20.26
CA ALA A 210 6.71 12.23 -19.27
C ALA A 210 6.38 13.71 -19.11
N VAL A 211 6.21 14.15 -17.87
CA VAL A 211 5.87 15.51 -17.49
C VAL A 211 6.93 16.04 -16.54
N CYS A 212 7.49 17.21 -16.84
CA CYS A 212 8.42 17.90 -15.94
C CYS A 212 7.96 19.33 -15.68
N PHE A 213 8.04 19.77 -14.43
CA PHE A 213 7.87 21.16 -14.04
C PHE A 213 9.24 21.81 -13.91
N LYS A 214 9.53 22.77 -14.83
CA LYS A 214 10.76 23.53 -14.79
C LYS A 214 10.86 24.45 -13.58
N LYS A 215 12.06 24.98 -13.34
CA LYS A 215 12.32 25.94 -12.24
C LYS A 215 11.49 27.22 -12.31
N ASP A 216 11.04 27.64 -13.48
CA ASP A 216 10.18 28.81 -13.69
C ASP A 216 8.67 28.50 -13.52
N GLY A 217 8.31 27.21 -13.29
CA GLY A 217 6.94 26.75 -13.16
C GLY A 217 6.30 26.33 -14.48
N THR A 218 7.00 26.45 -15.62
CA THR A 218 6.49 25.97 -16.90
C THR A 218 6.48 24.45 -16.94
N LYS A 219 5.46 23.89 -17.60
CA LYS A 219 5.28 22.46 -17.80
C LYS A 219 5.88 22.07 -19.17
N VAL A 220 6.73 21.06 -19.16
CA VAL A 220 7.27 20.45 -20.36
C VAL A 220 6.83 19.00 -20.42
N GLU A 221 6.45 18.54 -21.60
CA GLU A 221 5.97 17.19 -21.83
C GLU A 221 6.75 16.53 -22.96
N ALA A 222 7.01 15.24 -22.81
CA ALA A 222 7.56 14.38 -23.86
C ALA A 222 6.80 13.07 -23.86
N THR A 223 6.50 12.54 -25.05
CA THR A 223 5.75 11.29 -25.19
C THR A 223 6.57 10.28 -25.96
N LYS A 224 6.59 9.03 -25.51
CA LYS A 224 7.26 7.89 -26.11
C LYS A 224 6.41 6.64 -26.05
N GLY A 225 6.51 5.79 -27.07
CA GLY A 225 5.79 4.51 -27.14
C GLY A 225 4.69 4.50 -28.18
N ASP A 226 3.74 3.59 -28.01
CA ASP A 226 2.65 3.34 -28.95
C ASP A 226 1.48 4.29 -28.67
N LYS A 227 1.12 5.14 -29.65
CA LYS A 227 0.03 6.12 -29.51
C LYS A 227 -1.35 5.49 -29.30
N ASP A 228 -1.53 4.25 -29.75
CA ASP A 228 -2.77 3.49 -29.58
C ASP A 228 -2.77 2.67 -28.29
N GLY A 229 -1.69 2.77 -27.50
CA GLY A 229 -1.50 2.04 -26.26
C GLY A 229 -2.09 2.74 -25.03
N THR A 230 -2.03 2.04 -23.90
CA THR A 230 -2.42 2.63 -22.61
C THR A 230 -1.46 3.72 -22.20
N THR A 231 -1.94 4.97 -22.05
CA THR A 231 -1.09 6.09 -21.64
C THR A 231 -0.80 6.03 -20.14
N LYS A 232 0.49 6.06 -19.79
CA LYS A 232 0.97 6.25 -18.40
C LYS A 232 1.66 7.59 -18.27
N THR A 233 1.12 8.47 -17.42
CA THR A 233 1.75 9.77 -17.11
C THR A 233 2.75 9.60 -15.99
N LEU A 234 4.00 9.99 -16.23
CA LEU A 234 5.09 9.95 -15.26
C LEU A 234 5.65 11.36 -15.05
N TYR A 235 5.91 11.69 -13.79
CA TYR A 235 6.41 12.99 -13.41
C TYR A 235 7.90 12.92 -13.10
N PHE A 236 8.64 13.89 -13.68
CA PHE A 236 10.08 14.04 -13.48
C PHE A 236 10.35 15.42 -12.90
N TYR A 237 11.43 15.53 -12.16
CA TYR A 237 11.82 16.75 -11.46
C TYR A 237 13.26 17.07 -11.81
N ASP A 238 13.59 18.37 -11.85
CA ASP A 238 14.93 18.86 -12.14
C ASP A 238 15.50 18.44 -13.50
N VAL A 239 14.62 18.31 -14.51
CA VAL A 239 15.01 18.06 -15.90
C VAL A 239 15.13 19.39 -16.63
N GLU A 240 16.29 19.66 -17.22
CA GLU A 240 16.60 20.98 -17.78
C GLU A 240 16.03 21.18 -19.18
N ASN A 241 15.97 20.13 -19.99
CA ASN A 241 15.56 20.22 -21.38
C ASN A 241 14.68 19.07 -21.86
N MET A 242 14.04 19.26 -23.02
CA MET A 242 13.10 18.29 -23.59
C MET A 242 13.80 17.00 -24.06
N ALA A 243 15.05 17.07 -24.51
CA ALA A 243 15.78 15.90 -24.99
C ALA A 243 16.08 14.93 -23.83
N GLU A 244 16.46 15.48 -22.69
CA GLU A 244 16.64 14.69 -21.44
C GLU A 244 15.33 14.06 -20.98
N LEU A 245 14.23 14.83 -20.99
CA LEU A 245 12.91 14.31 -20.64
C LEU A 245 12.46 13.18 -21.57
N ALA A 246 12.72 13.30 -22.87
CA ALA A 246 12.44 12.27 -23.86
C ALA A 246 13.28 11.00 -23.61
N THR A 247 14.54 11.15 -23.23
CA THR A 247 15.41 10.02 -22.87
C THR A 247 14.92 9.30 -21.62
N LEU A 248 14.44 10.05 -20.62
CA LEU A 248 13.84 9.48 -19.42
C LEU A 248 12.53 8.73 -19.75
N ALA A 249 11.69 9.31 -20.63
CA ALA A 249 10.47 8.65 -21.08
C ALA A 249 10.77 7.32 -21.79
N GLU A 250 11.80 7.29 -22.65
CA GLU A 250 12.24 6.07 -23.35
C GLU A 250 12.71 4.99 -22.38
N ARG A 251 13.50 5.38 -21.38
CA ARG A 251 13.96 4.45 -20.34
C ARG A 251 12.81 3.88 -19.52
N GLU A 252 11.82 4.70 -19.16
CA GLU A 252 10.64 4.22 -18.46
C GLU A 252 9.77 3.33 -19.35
N LEU A 253 9.64 3.63 -20.64
CA LEU A 253 8.95 2.76 -21.60
C LEU A 253 9.52 1.34 -21.57
N GLN A 254 10.86 1.21 -21.57
CA GLN A 254 11.53 -0.09 -21.46
C GLN A 254 11.25 -0.83 -20.15
N ARG A 255 11.02 -0.10 -19.05
CA ARG A 255 10.67 -0.70 -17.75
C ARG A 255 9.26 -1.27 -17.73
N TYR A 256 8.34 -0.69 -18.50
CA TYR A 256 6.96 -1.18 -18.58
C TYR A 256 6.76 -2.22 -19.69
N SER A 257 7.62 -2.20 -20.73
CA SER A 257 7.58 -3.17 -21.81
C SER A 257 8.64 -4.26 -21.57
N TYR A 258 8.23 -5.38 -20.97
CA TYR A 258 9.12 -6.48 -20.61
C TYR A 258 8.49 -7.85 -20.87
N ASP A 259 9.32 -8.87 -21.07
CA ASP A 259 8.92 -10.26 -21.04
C ASP A 259 8.79 -10.73 -19.59
N GLY A 260 7.60 -11.14 -19.17
CA GLY A 260 7.39 -11.54 -17.80
C GLY A 260 5.94 -11.64 -17.37
N TYR A 261 5.77 -11.88 -16.09
CA TYR A 261 4.44 -12.00 -15.48
C TYR A 261 3.83 -10.65 -15.14
N THR A 262 2.52 -10.56 -15.25
CA THR A 262 1.66 -9.48 -14.78
C THR A 262 0.43 -10.07 -14.09
N GLY A 263 -0.25 -9.28 -13.24
CA GLY A 263 -1.46 -9.71 -12.54
C GLY A 263 -1.20 -10.04 -11.08
N GLN A 264 -1.88 -11.06 -10.56
CA GLN A 264 -1.83 -11.37 -9.13
C GLN A 264 -1.70 -12.87 -8.86
N ILE A 265 -1.11 -13.19 -7.71
CA ILE A 265 -1.01 -14.52 -7.15
C ILE A 265 -1.74 -14.60 -5.81
N GLU A 266 -2.29 -15.77 -5.49
CA GLU A 266 -2.88 -16.02 -4.18
C GLU A 266 -2.03 -17.04 -3.42
N THR A 267 -1.71 -16.70 -2.17
CA THR A 267 -0.84 -17.49 -1.30
C THR A 267 -1.46 -17.69 0.09
N PHE A 268 -0.85 -18.53 0.93
CA PHE A 268 -1.11 -18.52 2.37
C PHE A 268 -0.61 -17.22 3.01
N LEU A 269 -0.82 -17.05 4.33
CA LEU A 269 -0.26 -15.91 5.08
C LEU A 269 1.29 -15.95 5.15
N ALA A 270 1.87 -17.09 4.92
CA ALA A 270 3.32 -17.28 4.79
C ALA A 270 3.65 -17.74 3.36
N PRO A 271 4.69 -17.16 2.73
CA PRO A 271 5.57 -16.10 3.26
C PRO A 271 4.87 -14.74 3.38
N TYR A 272 5.39 -13.88 4.25
CA TYR A 272 4.90 -12.50 4.39
C TYR A 272 5.23 -11.69 3.14
N ALA A 273 4.28 -10.85 2.74
CA ALA A 273 4.47 -9.87 1.67
C ALA A 273 3.76 -8.56 2.02
N ALA A 274 4.34 -7.45 1.57
CA ALA A 274 3.78 -6.11 1.72
C ALA A 274 4.04 -5.29 0.45
N PRO A 275 3.27 -4.22 0.21
CA PRO A 275 3.56 -3.28 -0.87
C PRO A 275 4.99 -2.73 -0.77
N ALA A 276 5.60 -2.41 -1.89
CA ALA A 276 6.99 -1.98 -2.06
C ALA A 276 8.06 -3.05 -1.76
N MET A 277 7.69 -4.30 -1.48
CA MET A 277 8.62 -5.44 -1.49
C MET A 277 8.86 -5.94 -2.92
N ALA A 278 9.87 -6.78 -3.09
CA ALA A 278 10.12 -7.52 -4.32
C ALA A 278 9.57 -8.95 -4.22
N ALA A 279 9.00 -9.45 -5.31
CA ALA A 279 8.57 -10.83 -5.47
C ALA A 279 9.50 -11.55 -6.48
N ASP A 280 10.29 -12.51 -6.02
CA ASP A 280 11.01 -13.43 -6.88
C ASP A 280 10.06 -14.59 -7.25
N ILE A 281 9.59 -14.63 -8.48
CA ILE A 281 8.70 -15.68 -9.00
C ILE A 281 9.52 -16.67 -9.79
N ALA A 282 9.46 -17.95 -9.41
CA ALA A 282 10.13 -19.04 -10.10
C ALA A 282 9.12 -20.11 -10.55
N ASP A 283 9.24 -20.52 -11.81
CA ASP A 283 8.45 -21.56 -12.43
C ASP A 283 9.31 -22.77 -12.85
N LYS A 284 9.14 -23.89 -12.16
CA LYS A 284 9.90 -25.11 -12.48
C LYS A 284 9.60 -25.71 -13.84
N VAL A 285 8.40 -25.44 -14.40
CA VAL A 285 8.00 -25.95 -15.71
C VAL A 285 8.50 -25.05 -16.83
N TYR A 286 8.52 -23.74 -16.58
CA TYR A 286 8.97 -22.74 -17.53
C TYR A 286 10.01 -21.81 -16.92
N PRO A 287 11.25 -22.29 -16.66
CA PRO A 287 12.29 -21.51 -15.98
C PRO A 287 12.65 -20.20 -16.69
N GLN A 288 12.45 -20.13 -18.02
CA GLN A 288 12.68 -18.91 -18.81
C GLN A 288 11.71 -17.76 -18.44
N ARG A 289 10.64 -18.08 -17.69
CA ARG A 289 9.66 -17.10 -17.20
C ARG A 289 9.99 -16.58 -15.80
N ASP A 290 11.04 -17.07 -15.18
CA ASP A 290 11.47 -16.59 -13.86
C ASP A 290 11.73 -15.09 -13.89
N GLY A 291 11.40 -14.41 -12.80
CA GLY A 291 11.58 -12.98 -12.73
C GLY A 291 11.38 -12.40 -11.34
N ARG A 292 11.91 -11.19 -11.18
CA ARG A 292 11.75 -10.38 -9.99
C ARG A 292 10.83 -9.21 -10.28
N TYR A 293 9.79 -9.06 -9.48
CA TYR A 293 8.72 -8.11 -9.71
C TYR A 293 8.50 -7.24 -8.48
N TYR A 294 8.06 -6.02 -8.71
CA TYR A 294 7.65 -5.12 -7.64
C TYR A 294 6.25 -5.50 -7.13
N ILE A 295 6.02 -5.46 -5.82
CA ILE A 295 4.70 -5.70 -5.23
C ILE A 295 3.98 -4.36 -5.10
N GLU A 296 2.89 -4.18 -5.85
CA GLU A 296 2.08 -2.96 -5.82
C GLU A 296 1.05 -2.97 -4.72
N SER A 297 0.33 -4.07 -4.57
CA SER A 297 -0.72 -4.19 -3.57
C SER A 297 -0.75 -5.58 -2.93
N VAL A 298 -1.26 -5.61 -1.72
CA VAL A 298 -1.49 -6.84 -0.96
C VAL A 298 -2.84 -6.78 -0.29
N GLU A 299 -3.67 -7.79 -0.56
CA GLU A 299 -4.91 -8.04 0.16
C GLU A 299 -4.75 -9.28 1.03
N THR A 300 -4.93 -9.14 2.34
CA THR A 300 -4.88 -10.25 3.29
C THR A 300 -6.29 -10.53 3.82
N THR A 301 -6.72 -11.78 3.73
CA THR A 301 -7.99 -12.24 4.30
C THR A 301 -7.73 -13.33 5.33
N PHE A 302 -8.54 -13.33 6.40
CA PHE A 302 -8.45 -14.29 7.49
C PHE A 302 -9.83 -14.59 8.03
N GLY A 303 -10.17 -15.86 8.22
CA GLY A 303 -11.47 -16.25 8.76
C GLY A 303 -11.77 -17.74 8.55
N THR A 304 -13.04 -18.09 8.45
CA THR A 304 -13.50 -19.48 8.28
C THR A 304 -13.01 -20.12 6.98
N GLY A 305 -12.78 -19.33 5.93
CA GLY A 305 -12.19 -19.78 4.66
C GLY A 305 -10.68 -19.96 4.69
N GLY A 306 -10.04 -19.76 5.83
CA GLY A 306 -8.58 -19.84 5.97
C GLY A 306 -7.91 -18.47 6.01
N GLY A 307 -6.60 -18.47 5.97
CA GLY A 307 -5.78 -17.27 5.78
C GLY A 307 -5.24 -17.23 4.36
N ARG A 308 -5.47 -16.15 3.64
CA ARG A 308 -5.06 -15.96 2.26
C ARG A 308 -4.42 -14.60 2.07
N ARG A 309 -3.48 -14.54 1.14
CA ARG A 309 -2.86 -13.29 0.70
C ARG A 309 -2.85 -13.22 -0.81
N LYS A 310 -3.51 -12.21 -1.37
CA LYS A 310 -3.43 -11.86 -2.77
C LYS A 310 -2.34 -10.80 -2.94
N VAL A 311 -1.42 -11.06 -3.81
CA VAL A 311 -0.27 -10.19 -4.10
C VAL A 311 -0.35 -9.78 -5.56
N GLU A 312 -0.54 -8.50 -5.78
CA GLU A 312 -0.52 -7.89 -7.11
C GLU A 312 0.89 -7.45 -7.44
N ILE A 313 1.40 -7.94 -8.55
CA ILE A 313 2.72 -7.59 -9.04
C ILE A 313 2.63 -6.48 -10.09
N GLY A 314 3.58 -5.56 -10.01
CA GLY A 314 3.75 -4.49 -10.99
C GLY A 314 4.87 -4.79 -11.97
N ILE A 315 5.76 -3.82 -12.15
CA ILE A 315 6.87 -3.92 -13.12
C ILE A 315 7.89 -4.99 -12.72
N LYS A 316 8.58 -5.53 -13.70
CA LYS A 316 9.79 -6.34 -13.53
C LYS A 316 10.96 -5.43 -13.10
N ILE A 317 11.74 -5.84 -12.09
CA ILE A 317 12.82 -5.06 -11.48
C ILE A 317 14.15 -5.82 -11.43
#